data_28de28829d32777eec0c6bb462bb2dfb
#
_entry.id   28de28829d32777eec0c6bb462bb2dfb
#
_cell.length_a   1.000
_cell.length_b   1.000
_cell.length_c   1.000
_cell.angle_alpha   90.00
_cell.angle_beta   90.00
_cell.angle_gamma   90.00
#
_symmetry.space_group_name_H-M   'P 1'
#
loop_
_entity.id
_entity.type
_entity.pdbx_description
1 polymer ?
#
loop_
_entity_poly.entity_id
_entity_poly.type
_entity_poly.pdbx_seq_one_letter_code
_entity_poly.pdbx_strand_id
1 'polypeptide(L)'
;MKQGTNVLADKITYDRMNNTIKAEGNVRIIKNGQTITGEYIFVDMNEENALIEKPIAQTATIEIKSQKGYVYGDKIVQENGSVTVNQSFPIQFRSLNNGPWISRMMTPKDETLTEDMEKGRIRVKVKDIKITQRGDLEVIALKGTSIFRGDRKIFKLPPAKVYTNKNFDFVDTSSWEIGSFRGLGMYLGPGHVFEIPGGSILKVMPILNYNHGIGIGGIARYMNASNWTQASYGTADSTFMIRGKQKLDDHVYLQYVMNDYSREWFLGRRRAKYGAALVYENGYSKKDFLLKGQTSSFAHRFDFGFYQDIDEDSSYKELGGSELATTRTRYMAQVNQNFYTRKNEDKQTEFTFGVVGQLSAALYGTGDTQIIGRLGPVVHTQYKRWMQDIGYFQSVYEDNSPIPVFDAYRYGKSNFYVREYIRLNKYVTLSWFGSFNLSNDSPNHRQLQENTFYISFGPEDVKFSIGYDVERDTTRFLVEVMMDAKGTKVDYDRLEIKQDKKAKKKEEIKEEEDTDFQQANKAPVLQHAQVENIKTTEDVL
;
A
#
# COMPACT_ATOMS: atom_id res chain seq x y z
N MET A 1 -6.85 -31.29 -28.37
CA MET A 1 -6.98 -30.16 -27.45
C MET A 1 -8.47 -29.95 -27.15
N LYS A 2 -8.86 -30.06 -25.89
CA LYS A 2 -10.22 -29.63 -25.51
C LYS A 2 -10.36 -28.13 -25.79
N GLN A 3 -11.56 -27.72 -26.17
CA GLN A 3 -11.91 -26.33 -26.50
C GLN A 3 -11.26 -25.35 -25.51
N GLY A 4 -10.49 -24.38 -26.01
CA GLY A 4 -10.01 -23.25 -25.24
C GLY A 4 -8.51 -23.21 -24.88
N THR A 5 -7.66 -24.11 -25.41
CA THR A 5 -6.19 -23.99 -25.23
C THR A 5 -5.53 -23.58 -26.54
N ASN A 6 -4.87 -22.42 -26.55
CA ASN A 6 -4.08 -21.92 -27.67
C ASN A 6 -2.61 -22.00 -27.35
N VAL A 7 -1.80 -22.48 -28.26
CA VAL A 7 -0.33 -22.45 -28.17
C VAL A 7 0.19 -21.57 -29.30
N LEU A 8 0.97 -20.58 -28.96
CA LEU A 8 1.65 -19.68 -29.87
C LEU A 8 3.16 -19.85 -29.67
N ALA A 9 3.91 -19.93 -30.74
CA ALA A 9 5.37 -20.04 -30.71
C ALA A 9 5.97 -19.65 -32.06
N ASP A 10 7.27 -19.41 -32.09
CA ASP A 10 7.97 -19.13 -33.35
C ASP A 10 7.99 -20.35 -34.28
N LYS A 11 8.05 -21.57 -33.69
CA LYS A 11 7.99 -22.83 -34.43
C LYS A 11 7.14 -23.85 -33.71
N ILE A 12 6.18 -24.45 -34.40
CA ILE A 12 5.31 -25.52 -33.88
C ILE A 12 5.45 -26.76 -34.77
N THR A 13 5.72 -27.91 -34.17
CA THR A 13 5.81 -29.21 -34.82
C THR A 13 4.75 -30.14 -34.22
N TYR A 14 3.89 -30.70 -35.03
CA TYR A 14 2.89 -31.70 -34.62
C TYR A 14 3.30 -33.09 -35.13
N ASP A 15 3.47 -34.00 -34.18
CA ASP A 15 3.68 -35.43 -34.48
C ASP A 15 2.32 -36.13 -34.41
N ARG A 16 1.84 -36.49 -35.60
CA ARG A 16 0.53 -37.12 -35.75
C ARG A 16 0.51 -38.57 -35.25
N MET A 17 1.67 -39.26 -35.31
CA MET A 17 1.74 -40.68 -34.90
C MET A 17 1.65 -40.79 -33.38
N ASN A 18 2.35 -39.93 -32.68
CA ASN A 18 2.39 -39.95 -31.24
C ASN A 18 1.36 -38.98 -30.59
N ASN A 19 0.64 -38.23 -31.42
CA ASN A 19 -0.33 -37.21 -30.98
C ASN A 19 0.29 -36.19 -30.01
N THR A 20 1.50 -35.70 -30.35
CA THR A 20 2.24 -34.75 -29.51
C THR A 20 2.51 -33.44 -30.24
N ILE A 21 2.61 -32.35 -29.50
CA ILE A 21 2.98 -31.02 -30.02
C ILE A 21 4.27 -30.58 -29.34
N LYS A 22 5.23 -30.12 -30.17
CA LYS A 22 6.43 -29.41 -29.73
C LYS A 22 6.35 -27.97 -30.22
N ALA A 23 6.58 -27.00 -29.34
CA ALA A 23 6.66 -25.61 -29.73
C ALA A 23 7.92 -24.98 -29.13
N GLU A 24 8.61 -24.18 -29.94
CA GLU A 24 9.93 -23.60 -29.64
C GLU A 24 9.94 -22.12 -29.95
N GLY A 25 10.63 -21.34 -29.14
CA GLY A 25 10.80 -19.89 -29.26
C GLY A 25 9.55 -19.09 -28.89
N ASN A 26 9.67 -18.13 -27.98
CA ASN A 26 8.61 -17.23 -27.53
C ASN A 26 7.27 -17.93 -27.25
N VAL A 27 7.34 -19.11 -26.63
CA VAL A 27 6.16 -19.97 -26.44
C VAL A 27 5.19 -19.31 -25.48
N ARG A 28 3.91 -19.29 -25.87
CA ARG A 28 2.79 -18.84 -25.03
C ARG A 28 1.68 -19.87 -25.06
N ILE A 29 1.26 -20.30 -23.89
CA ILE A 29 0.06 -21.12 -23.71
C ILE A 29 -1.04 -20.21 -23.18
N ILE A 30 -2.16 -20.18 -23.88
CA ILE A 30 -3.36 -19.48 -23.44
C ILE A 30 -4.43 -20.54 -23.20
N LYS A 31 -4.85 -20.72 -21.97
CA LYS A 31 -5.90 -21.66 -21.57
C LYS A 31 -6.86 -20.99 -20.61
N ASN A 32 -8.15 -20.94 -20.93
CA ASN A 32 -9.17 -20.32 -20.08
C ASN A 32 -8.84 -18.88 -19.65
N GLY A 33 -8.26 -18.07 -20.54
CA GLY A 33 -7.80 -16.71 -20.23
C GLY A 33 -6.47 -16.61 -19.46
N GLN A 34 -5.83 -17.75 -19.19
CA GLN A 34 -4.53 -17.80 -18.52
C GLN A 34 -3.39 -17.87 -19.56
N THR A 35 -2.33 -17.12 -19.35
CA THR A 35 -1.15 -17.10 -20.22
C THR A 35 0.09 -17.52 -19.44
N ILE A 36 0.77 -18.54 -19.92
CA ILE A 36 2.09 -18.95 -19.45
C ILE A 36 3.07 -18.77 -20.60
N THR A 37 4.19 -18.13 -20.34
CA THR A 37 5.27 -18.00 -21.32
C THR A 37 6.41 -18.95 -20.98
N GLY A 38 7.14 -19.40 -21.99
CA GLY A 38 8.29 -20.29 -21.82
C GLY A 38 9.17 -20.29 -23.07
N GLU A 39 10.29 -20.99 -23.04
CA GLU A 39 11.17 -21.14 -24.19
C GLU A 39 10.79 -22.33 -25.05
N TYR A 40 10.32 -23.41 -24.42
CA TYR A 40 9.97 -24.66 -25.06
C TYR A 40 8.75 -25.26 -24.37
N ILE A 41 7.89 -25.89 -25.16
CA ILE A 41 6.78 -26.70 -24.67
C ILE A 41 6.67 -28.03 -25.39
N PHE A 42 6.40 -29.06 -24.61
CA PHE A 42 5.98 -30.36 -25.09
C PHE A 42 4.60 -30.68 -24.55
N VAL A 43 3.64 -30.93 -25.42
CA VAL A 43 2.27 -31.30 -25.07
C VAL A 43 2.02 -32.73 -25.51
N ASP A 44 1.61 -33.58 -24.58
CA ASP A 44 1.04 -34.88 -24.86
C ASP A 44 -0.49 -34.75 -24.85
N MET A 45 -1.08 -34.91 -26.03
CA MET A 45 -2.52 -34.76 -26.21
C MET A 45 -3.32 -35.98 -25.73
N ASN A 46 -2.64 -37.15 -25.60
CA ASN A 46 -3.29 -38.35 -25.09
C ASN A 46 -3.45 -38.31 -23.58
N GLU A 47 -2.43 -37.81 -22.89
CA GLU A 47 -2.42 -37.67 -21.43
C GLU A 47 -2.95 -36.31 -20.94
N GLU A 48 -3.30 -35.42 -21.86
CA GLU A 48 -3.76 -34.04 -21.54
C GLU A 48 -2.80 -33.25 -20.64
N ASN A 49 -1.50 -33.52 -20.75
CA ASN A 49 -0.46 -32.85 -19.98
C ASN A 49 0.51 -32.05 -20.87
N ALA A 50 1.20 -31.11 -20.27
CA ALA A 50 2.24 -30.34 -20.95
C ALA A 50 3.43 -30.10 -20.02
N LEU A 51 4.64 -30.24 -20.59
CA LEU A 51 5.90 -29.84 -19.99
C LEU A 51 6.34 -28.51 -20.61
N ILE A 52 6.69 -27.54 -19.78
CA ILE A 52 7.17 -26.23 -20.18
C ILE A 52 8.57 -26.02 -19.61
N GLU A 53 9.53 -25.64 -20.46
CA GLU A 53 10.86 -25.24 -20.01
C GLU A 53 10.93 -23.74 -19.75
N LYS A 54 11.55 -23.37 -18.63
CA LYS A 54 11.71 -22.01 -18.14
C LYS A 54 10.38 -21.20 -18.14
N PRO A 55 9.31 -21.77 -17.58
CA PRO A 55 8.04 -21.06 -17.55
C PRO A 55 8.10 -19.81 -16.68
N ILE A 56 7.44 -18.77 -17.18
CA ILE A 56 7.17 -17.55 -16.43
C ILE A 56 5.65 -17.43 -16.32
N ALA A 57 5.15 -17.47 -15.10
CA ALA A 57 3.75 -17.23 -14.80
C ALA A 57 3.64 -15.93 -14.04
N GLN A 58 2.72 -15.07 -14.44
CA GLN A 58 2.52 -13.77 -13.82
C GLN A 58 1.07 -13.61 -13.43
N THR A 59 0.86 -13.29 -12.14
CA THR A 59 -0.43 -12.85 -11.61
C THR A 59 -0.42 -11.33 -11.40
N ALA A 60 -1.49 -10.80 -10.82
CA ALA A 60 -1.55 -9.38 -10.48
C ALA A 60 -0.43 -8.94 -9.52
N THR A 61 -0.08 -9.81 -8.60
CA THR A 61 0.79 -9.51 -7.45
C THR A 61 2.09 -10.31 -7.46
N ILE A 62 2.18 -11.39 -8.24
CA ILE A 62 3.30 -12.32 -8.20
C ILE A 62 3.79 -12.64 -9.61
N GLU A 63 5.10 -12.67 -9.77
CA GLU A 63 5.78 -13.28 -10.91
C GLU A 63 6.52 -14.54 -10.43
N ILE A 64 6.33 -15.65 -11.12
CA ILE A 64 7.01 -16.90 -10.82
C ILE A 64 7.82 -17.33 -12.02
N LYS A 65 9.11 -17.53 -11.80
CA LYS A 65 10.06 -18.08 -12.76
C LYS A 65 10.52 -19.42 -12.24
N SER A 66 10.52 -20.44 -13.08
CA SER A 66 11.03 -21.76 -12.72
C SER A 66 11.82 -22.41 -13.86
N GLN A 67 12.51 -23.51 -13.56
CA GLN A 67 13.25 -24.25 -14.57
C GLN A 67 12.32 -25.14 -15.38
N LYS A 68 11.32 -25.75 -14.73
CA LYS A 68 10.34 -26.62 -15.37
C LYS A 68 8.94 -26.37 -14.83
N GLY A 69 7.95 -26.47 -15.70
CA GLY A 69 6.54 -26.42 -15.36
C GLY A 69 5.79 -27.57 -16.00
N TYR A 70 4.82 -28.11 -15.28
CA TYR A 70 3.93 -29.15 -15.72
C TYR A 70 2.49 -28.66 -15.65
N VAL A 71 1.72 -28.87 -16.70
CA VAL A 71 0.29 -28.51 -16.74
C VAL A 71 -0.51 -29.80 -16.74
N TYR A 72 -1.37 -29.97 -15.75
CA TYR A 72 -2.29 -31.09 -15.60
C TYR A 72 -3.71 -30.55 -15.45
N GLY A 73 -4.55 -30.67 -16.48
CA GLY A 73 -5.90 -30.10 -16.42
C GLY A 73 -5.87 -28.62 -16.03
N ASP A 74 -6.44 -28.28 -14.89
CA ASP A 74 -6.49 -26.91 -14.37
C ASP A 74 -5.33 -26.58 -13.40
N LYS A 75 -4.46 -27.56 -13.16
CA LYS A 75 -3.34 -27.45 -12.22
C LYS A 75 -2.03 -27.22 -12.95
N ILE A 76 -1.23 -26.28 -12.45
CA ILE A 76 0.12 -26.02 -12.93
C ILE A 76 1.07 -26.25 -11.76
N VAL A 77 2.11 -27.05 -12.00
CA VAL A 77 3.18 -27.30 -11.03
C VAL A 77 4.48 -26.77 -11.62
N GLN A 78 5.18 -25.94 -10.89
CA GLN A 78 6.51 -25.44 -11.30
C GLN A 78 7.56 -25.93 -10.31
N GLU A 79 8.64 -26.49 -10.84
CA GLU A 79 9.75 -27.02 -10.05
C GLU A 79 10.95 -26.08 -10.09
N ASN A 80 11.67 -25.98 -8.97
CA ASN A 80 12.79 -25.05 -8.79
C ASN A 80 12.40 -23.61 -9.09
N GLY A 81 11.21 -23.21 -8.64
CA GLY A 81 10.65 -21.89 -8.87
C GLY A 81 11.21 -20.83 -7.94
N SER A 82 11.28 -19.60 -8.45
CA SER A 82 11.44 -18.39 -7.66
C SER A 82 10.19 -17.56 -7.80
N VAL A 83 9.66 -17.10 -6.67
CA VAL A 83 8.49 -16.22 -6.62
C VAL A 83 8.98 -14.81 -6.33
N THR A 84 8.75 -13.90 -7.27
CA THR A 84 8.97 -12.48 -7.07
C THR A 84 7.61 -11.83 -6.86
N VAL A 85 7.49 -11.10 -5.79
CA VAL A 85 6.28 -10.37 -5.50
C VAL A 85 6.40 -8.98 -6.10
N ASN A 86 5.49 -8.61 -6.99
CA ASN A 86 5.45 -7.30 -7.62
C ASN A 86 5.07 -6.19 -6.64
N GLN A 87 4.48 -6.55 -5.51
CA GLN A 87 4.25 -5.71 -4.34
C GLN A 87 5.03 -6.32 -3.18
N SER A 88 5.71 -5.48 -2.40
CA SER A 88 6.34 -5.94 -1.17
C SER A 88 5.28 -6.61 -0.31
N PHE A 89 5.52 -7.87 0.08
CA PHE A 89 4.82 -8.45 1.23
C PHE A 89 5.55 -7.93 2.48
N PRO A 90 5.09 -6.93 3.15
CA PRO A 90 5.56 -6.72 4.48
C PRO A 90 5.00 -7.88 5.32
N ILE A 91 5.84 -8.73 5.85
CA ILE A 91 5.50 -9.31 7.15
C ILE A 91 5.57 -8.10 8.06
N GLN A 92 4.49 -7.37 8.12
CA GLN A 92 4.38 -6.25 9.00
C GLN A 92 4.20 -6.81 10.40
N PHE A 93 5.23 -6.63 11.20
CA PHE A 93 4.97 -6.28 12.57
C PHE A 93 4.39 -4.86 12.47
N ARG A 94 3.08 -4.73 12.49
CA ARG A 94 2.43 -3.45 12.23
C ARG A 94 2.93 -2.42 13.20
N SER A 95 3.27 -1.28 12.64
CA SER A 95 3.75 -0.11 13.33
C SER A 95 2.97 0.17 14.60
N LEU A 96 3.69 0.38 15.65
CA LEU A 96 3.18 0.76 16.96
C LEU A 96 2.55 2.15 16.99
N ASN A 97 2.41 2.85 15.94
CA ASN A 97 1.64 4.08 15.82
C ASN A 97 1.53 4.47 14.35
N ASN A 98 0.48 5.16 14.03
CA ASN A 98 0.14 5.71 12.75
C ASN A 98 1.13 6.79 12.26
N GLY A 99 2.43 6.55 12.43
CA GLY A 99 3.49 7.41 11.93
C GLY A 99 3.57 7.40 10.41
N PRO A 100 4.20 8.41 9.83
CA PRO A 100 4.52 8.37 8.42
C PRO A 100 5.32 7.11 8.13
N TRP A 101 4.94 6.41 7.07
CA TRP A 101 5.67 5.25 6.58
C TRP A 101 7.07 5.69 6.15
N ILE A 102 8.09 5.15 6.78
CA ILE A 102 9.43 5.15 6.21
C ILE A 102 9.47 3.96 5.26
N SER A 103 8.73 4.07 4.15
CA SER A 103 8.73 3.02 3.15
C SER A 103 10.10 2.99 2.47
N ARG A 104 10.44 1.85 1.90
CA ARG A 104 11.61 1.74 1.02
C ARG A 104 11.61 2.71 -0.13
N MET A 105 10.42 3.12 -0.60
CA MET A 105 10.26 4.11 -1.65
C MET A 105 10.77 5.48 -1.23
N MET A 106 10.85 5.74 0.07
CA MET A 106 11.35 6.99 0.66
C MET A 106 12.81 6.92 1.10
N THR A 107 13.46 5.78 0.96
CA THR A 107 14.88 5.68 1.27
C THR A 107 15.70 6.17 0.08
N PRO A 108 16.68 7.07 0.29
CA PRO A 108 17.57 7.50 -0.78
C PRO A 108 18.24 6.32 -1.47
N LYS A 109 18.14 6.26 -2.79
CA LYS A 109 18.71 5.18 -3.60
C LYS A 109 20.17 5.49 -3.85
N ASP A 110 21.06 4.77 -3.23
CA ASP A 110 22.50 4.81 -3.52
C ASP A 110 22.91 3.41 -4.00
N GLU A 111 23.03 3.24 -5.32
CA GLU A 111 23.36 1.96 -5.94
C GLU A 111 24.75 1.46 -5.55
N THR A 112 25.66 2.35 -5.19
CA THR A 112 27.01 1.95 -4.72
C THR A 112 26.97 1.17 -3.40
N LEU A 113 25.87 1.25 -2.66
CA LEU A 113 25.68 0.50 -1.42
C LEU A 113 24.98 -0.85 -1.63
N THR A 114 24.53 -1.16 -2.85
CA THR A 114 23.71 -2.36 -3.13
C THR A 114 24.53 -3.60 -3.43
N GLU A 115 25.70 -3.51 -4.04
CA GLU A 115 26.51 -4.68 -4.44
C GLU A 115 26.95 -5.56 -3.25
N ASP A 116 27.30 -4.96 -2.12
CA ASP A 116 27.67 -5.71 -0.91
C ASP A 116 26.47 -6.25 -0.11
N MET A 117 25.27 -5.75 -0.40
CA MET A 117 24.05 -6.15 0.33
C MET A 117 23.57 -7.54 -0.04
N GLU A 118 23.86 -8.02 -1.25
CA GLU A 118 23.42 -9.35 -1.68
C GLU A 118 24.01 -10.49 -0.84
N LYS A 119 25.24 -10.33 -0.38
CA LYS A 119 25.94 -11.35 0.44
C LYS A 119 25.35 -11.49 1.85
N GLY A 120 24.73 -10.46 2.38
CA GLY A 120 24.14 -10.44 3.73
C GLY A 120 22.61 -10.48 3.76
N ARG A 121 21.95 -10.62 2.60
CA ARG A 121 20.48 -10.62 2.50
C ARG A 121 19.85 -11.74 3.29
N ILE A 122 18.75 -11.41 3.94
CA ILE A 122 17.83 -12.42 4.46
C ILE A 122 17.10 -13.05 3.28
N ARG A 123 17.27 -14.36 3.16
CA ARG A 123 16.62 -15.16 2.12
C ARG A 123 15.58 -16.06 2.74
N VAL A 124 14.41 -16.11 2.14
CA VAL A 124 13.37 -17.05 2.51
C VAL A 124 13.36 -18.18 1.50
N LYS A 125 13.64 -19.40 1.94
CA LYS A 125 13.48 -20.60 1.13
C LYS A 125 12.23 -21.32 1.56
N VAL A 126 11.38 -21.67 0.61
CA VAL A 126 10.14 -22.40 0.85
C VAL A 126 10.22 -23.72 0.10
N LYS A 127 9.86 -24.83 0.77
CA LYS A 127 9.86 -26.13 0.11
C LYS A 127 8.72 -26.25 -0.89
N ASP A 128 7.50 -25.97 -0.44
CA ASP A 128 6.30 -26.06 -1.25
C ASP A 128 5.52 -24.74 -1.15
N ILE A 129 5.14 -24.18 -2.30
CA ILE A 129 4.27 -23.01 -2.43
C ILE A 129 3.04 -23.45 -3.21
N LYS A 130 1.86 -23.32 -2.61
CA LYS A 130 0.59 -23.54 -3.30
C LYS A 130 -0.13 -22.22 -3.45
N ILE A 131 -0.47 -21.85 -4.68
CA ILE A 131 -1.18 -20.61 -5.01
C ILE A 131 -2.56 -20.99 -5.51
N THR A 132 -3.58 -20.42 -4.89
CA THR A 132 -4.99 -20.66 -5.21
C THR A 132 -5.67 -19.34 -5.45
N GLN A 133 -6.31 -19.16 -6.60
CA GLN A 133 -7.12 -18.00 -6.90
C GLN A 133 -8.58 -18.27 -6.57
N ARG A 134 -9.22 -17.36 -5.83
CA ARG A 134 -10.64 -17.41 -5.47
C ARG A 134 -11.31 -16.07 -5.76
N GLY A 135 -11.74 -15.86 -7.00
CA GLY A 135 -12.16 -14.54 -7.47
C GLY A 135 -10.98 -13.56 -7.44
N ASP A 136 -11.14 -12.42 -6.79
CA ASP A 136 -10.06 -11.43 -6.63
C ASP A 136 -9.11 -11.73 -5.46
N LEU A 137 -9.44 -12.72 -4.63
CA LEU A 137 -8.60 -13.18 -3.54
C LEU A 137 -7.59 -14.21 -4.03
N GLU A 138 -6.32 -13.98 -3.72
CA GLU A 138 -5.23 -14.91 -3.96
C GLU A 138 -4.73 -15.47 -2.61
N VAL A 139 -4.65 -16.78 -2.49
CA VAL A 139 -4.21 -17.48 -1.29
C VAL A 139 -2.92 -18.22 -1.60
N ILE A 140 -1.83 -17.83 -0.91
CA ILE A 140 -0.51 -18.42 -1.06
C ILE A 140 -0.19 -19.23 0.19
N ALA A 141 -0.25 -20.56 0.08
CA ALA A 141 0.12 -21.45 1.16
C ALA A 141 1.60 -21.80 1.08
N LEU A 142 2.32 -21.53 2.16
CA LEU A 142 3.76 -21.73 2.30
C LEU A 142 4.03 -22.90 3.26
N LYS A 143 4.80 -23.91 2.80
CA LYS A 143 5.17 -25.08 3.61
C LYS A 143 6.67 -25.31 3.55
N GLY A 144 7.27 -25.61 4.72
CA GLY A 144 8.70 -25.84 4.83
C GLY A 144 9.54 -24.57 4.67
N THR A 145 8.99 -23.44 5.12
CA THR A 145 9.64 -22.11 5.05
C THR A 145 10.81 -22.06 6.02
N SER A 146 11.95 -21.59 5.53
CA SER A 146 13.17 -21.40 6.30
C SER A 146 13.80 -20.07 5.98
N ILE A 147 14.26 -19.36 6.99
CA ILE A 147 14.93 -18.07 6.87
C ILE A 147 16.44 -18.28 6.92
N PHE A 148 17.14 -17.68 5.97
CA PHE A 148 18.59 -17.73 5.81
C PHE A 148 19.17 -16.33 5.85
N ARG A 149 20.37 -16.19 6.42
CA ARG A 149 21.24 -15.02 6.26
C ARG A 149 22.50 -15.47 5.53
N GLY A 150 22.65 -15.03 4.27
CA GLY A 150 23.59 -15.67 3.37
C GLY A 150 23.23 -17.14 3.19
N ASP A 151 24.19 -18.03 3.44
CA ASP A 151 23.96 -19.49 3.34
C ASP A 151 23.61 -20.15 4.70
N ARG A 152 23.66 -19.41 5.79
CA ARG A 152 23.32 -19.93 7.13
C ARG A 152 21.84 -19.86 7.36
N LYS A 153 21.24 -21.02 7.64
CA LYS A 153 19.85 -21.13 8.11
C LYS A 153 19.75 -20.57 9.52
N ILE A 154 18.84 -19.59 9.73
CA ILE A 154 18.61 -18.95 11.03
C ILE A 154 17.53 -19.71 11.79
N PHE A 155 16.34 -19.86 11.17
CA PHE A 155 15.22 -20.56 11.79
C PHE A 155 14.23 -21.08 10.72
N LYS A 156 13.31 -21.95 11.16
CA LYS A 156 12.23 -22.51 10.36
C LYS A 156 10.91 -21.94 10.84
N LEU A 157 10.11 -21.46 9.90
CA LEU A 157 8.77 -20.99 10.18
C LEU A 157 7.75 -22.14 10.13
N PRO A 158 6.68 -22.07 10.93
CA PRO A 158 5.55 -22.96 10.75
C PRO A 158 4.89 -22.73 9.38
N PRO A 159 4.05 -23.67 8.90
CA PRO A 159 3.24 -23.44 7.72
C PRO A 159 2.37 -22.19 7.89
N ALA A 160 2.32 -21.36 6.87
CA ALA A 160 1.55 -20.12 6.87
C ALA A 160 0.81 -19.95 5.55
N LYS A 161 -0.28 -19.22 5.58
CA LYS A 161 -0.99 -18.73 4.38
C LYS A 161 -0.89 -17.22 4.33
N VAL A 162 -0.69 -16.71 3.14
CA VAL A 162 -0.72 -15.29 2.81
C VAL A 162 -1.94 -15.05 1.94
N TYR A 163 -2.69 -14.02 2.25
CA TYR A 163 -3.90 -13.62 1.56
C TYR A 163 -3.69 -12.25 0.95
N THR A 164 -3.97 -12.10 -0.34
CA THR A 164 -3.84 -10.83 -1.05
C THR A 164 -5.14 -10.49 -1.77
N ASN A 165 -5.44 -9.21 -1.89
CA ASN A 165 -6.61 -8.73 -2.61
C ASN A 165 -6.22 -7.55 -3.51
N LYS A 166 -6.57 -7.60 -4.78
CA LYS A 166 -6.23 -6.59 -5.78
C LYS A 166 -6.88 -5.22 -5.52
N ASN A 167 -8.08 -5.21 -4.97
CA ASN A 167 -8.88 -3.99 -4.86
C ASN A 167 -8.48 -3.11 -3.68
N PHE A 168 -7.88 -3.70 -2.65
CA PHE A 168 -7.50 -3.00 -1.43
C PHE A 168 -6.00 -2.92 -1.20
N ASP A 169 -5.21 -3.44 -2.12
CA ASP A 169 -3.74 -3.37 -2.10
C ASP A 169 -3.13 -3.76 -0.74
N PHE A 170 -3.73 -4.75 -0.09
CA PHE A 170 -3.30 -5.23 1.20
C PHE A 170 -2.94 -6.71 1.20
N VAL A 171 -2.10 -7.07 2.15
CA VAL A 171 -1.67 -8.45 2.42
C VAL A 171 -2.01 -8.79 3.86
N ASP A 172 -2.62 -9.95 4.09
CA ASP A 172 -2.80 -10.50 5.44
C ASP A 172 -2.28 -11.91 5.53
N THR A 173 -1.95 -12.35 6.74
CA THR A 173 -1.36 -13.66 6.98
C THR A 173 -2.08 -14.42 8.10
N SER A 174 -2.09 -15.74 8.00
CA SER A 174 -2.51 -16.62 9.10
C SER A 174 -1.38 -16.83 10.11
N SER A 175 -0.78 -15.76 10.62
CA SER A 175 0.35 -15.82 11.55
C SER A 175 0.13 -14.94 12.76
N TRP A 176 1.08 -14.98 13.69
CA TRP A 176 1.14 -14.03 14.79
C TRP A 176 1.23 -12.60 14.27
N GLU A 177 0.54 -11.70 14.93
CA GLU A 177 0.58 -10.27 14.62
C GLU A 177 0.97 -9.50 15.88
N ILE A 178 1.91 -8.60 15.71
CA ILE A 178 2.29 -7.58 16.70
C ILE A 178 1.93 -6.25 16.10
N GLY A 179 1.28 -5.41 16.87
CA GLY A 179 0.90 -4.09 16.36
C GLY A 179 0.57 -3.12 17.48
N SER A 180 0.12 -1.96 17.08
CA SER A 180 -0.42 -0.96 17.99
C SER A 180 -1.41 -0.06 17.27
N PHE A 181 -2.50 0.29 17.92
CA PHE A 181 -3.28 1.46 17.57
C PHE A 181 -3.72 2.18 18.83
N ARG A 182 -4.04 3.44 18.64
CA ARG A 182 -4.54 4.27 19.71
C ARG A 182 -5.86 3.68 20.23
N GLY A 183 -6.01 3.64 21.54
CA GLY A 183 -7.13 2.99 22.22
C GLY A 183 -6.88 1.51 22.56
N LEU A 184 -6.17 0.77 21.71
CA LEU A 184 -5.78 -0.61 22.01
C LEU A 184 -4.38 -0.69 22.65
N GLY A 185 -3.54 0.30 22.36
CA GLY A 185 -2.12 0.28 22.70
C GLY A 185 -1.34 -0.74 21.87
N MET A 186 -0.26 -1.26 22.45
CA MET A 186 0.50 -2.36 21.86
C MET A 186 -0.30 -3.67 22.00
N TYR A 187 -0.28 -4.50 20.99
CA TYR A 187 -0.90 -5.81 21.04
C TYR A 187 -0.05 -6.89 20.39
N LEU A 188 -0.26 -8.12 20.86
CA LEU A 188 0.32 -9.33 20.31
C LEU A 188 -0.75 -10.42 20.32
N GLY A 189 -0.93 -11.12 19.21
CA GLY A 189 -1.88 -12.23 19.14
C GLY A 189 -1.67 -13.19 18.00
N PRO A 190 -2.09 -14.45 18.12
CA PRO A 190 -2.13 -15.40 17.03
C PRO A 190 -3.31 -15.11 16.12
N GLY A 191 -3.06 -15.00 14.80
CA GLY A 191 -4.10 -14.84 13.81
C GLY A 191 -4.62 -16.18 13.29
N HIS A 192 -5.93 -16.39 13.36
CA HIS A 192 -6.61 -17.50 12.69
C HIS A 192 -7.50 -16.99 11.58
N VAL A 193 -7.36 -17.55 10.38
CA VAL A 193 -8.11 -17.12 9.19
C VAL A 193 -9.10 -18.19 8.78
N PHE A 194 -10.38 -17.82 8.75
CA PHE A 194 -11.46 -18.61 8.19
C PHE A 194 -11.68 -18.18 6.74
N GLU A 195 -11.49 -19.11 5.82
CA GLU A 195 -11.81 -18.91 4.40
C GLU A 195 -13.31 -19.14 4.19
N ILE A 196 -14.04 -18.10 3.79
CA ILE A 196 -15.49 -18.14 3.58
C ILE A 196 -15.77 -18.40 2.09
N PRO A 197 -16.76 -19.26 1.74
CA PRO A 197 -17.18 -19.44 0.35
C PRO A 197 -17.45 -18.10 -0.33
N GLY A 198 -17.09 -17.98 -1.62
CA GLY A 198 -17.22 -16.73 -2.37
C GLY A 198 -15.99 -15.82 -2.34
N GLY A 199 -14.84 -16.30 -1.78
CA GLY A 199 -13.59 -15.56 -1.82
C GLY A 199 -13.41 -14.52 -0.72
N SER A 200 -14.17 -14.63 0.37
CA SER A 200 -14.03 -13.79 1.56
C SER A 200 -13.16 -14.49 2.60
N ILE A 201 -12.57 -13.70 3.48
CA ILE A 201 -11.87 -14.21 4.67
C ILE A 201 -12.32 -13.46 5.92
N LEU A 202 -12.34 -14.19 7.04
CA LEU A 202 -12.48 -13.63 8.37
C LEU A 202 -11.26 -14.02 9.19
N LYS A 203 -10.43 -13.06 9.55
CA LYS A 203 -9.32 -13.26 10.48
C LYS A 203 -9.77 -12.90 11.88
N VAL A 204 -9.54 -13.78 12.83
CA VAL A 204 -9.82 -13.57 14.26
C VAL A 204 -8.52 -13.72 15.02
N MET A 205 -8.24 -12.78 15.89
CA MET A 205 -7.05 -12.76 16.74
C MET A 205 -7.45 -12.47 18.17
N PRO A 206 -7.34 -13.43 19.09
CA PRO A 206 -7.24 -13.10 20.51
C PRO A 206 -5.90 -12.39 20.75
N ILE A 207 -5.90 -11.33 21.55
CA ILE A 207 -4.72 -10.51 21.76
C ILE A 207 -4.44 -10.29 23.25
N LEU A 208 -3.18 -10.16 23.57
CA LEU A 208 -2.71 -9.44 24.75
C LEU A 208 -2.45 -8.01 24.34
N ASN A 209 -2.94 -7.03 25.07
CA ASN A 209 -2.71 -5.63 24.78
C ASN A 209 -2.14 -4.89 26.00
N TYR A 210 -1.42 -3.81 25.70
CA TYR A 210 -0.84 -2.92 26.70
C TYR A 210 -1.13 -1.47 26.30
N ASN A 211 -1.93 -0.79 27.14
CA ASN A 211 -2.23 0.63 27.03
C ASN A 211 -2.35 1.21 28.44
N HIS A 212 -1.24 1.75 28.98
CA HIS A 212 -1.12 2.14 30.41
C HIS A 212 -1.35 0.99 31.41
N GLY A 213 -1.65 -0.20 30.96
CA GLY A 213 -1.86 -1.42 31.73
C GLY A 213 -1.95 -2.64 30.81
N ILE A 214 -1.79 -3.83 31.37
CA ILE A 214 -1.93 -5.09 30.64
C ILE A 214 -3.41 -5.45 30.53
N GLY A 215 -3.85 -5.80 29.33
CA GLY A 215 -5.19 -6.25 29.06
C GLY A 215 -5.23 -7.42 28.09
N ILE A 216 -6.42 -7.97 27.91
CA ILE A 216 -6.73 -8.97 26.90
C ILE A 216 -7.79 -8.40 25.96
N GLY A 217 -7.88 -8.95 24.78
CA GLY A 217 -8.87 -8.48 23.80
C GLY A 217 -8.95 -9.33 22.56
N GLY A 218 -9.51 -8.76 21.51
CA GLY A 218 -9.65 -9.42 20.24
C GLY A 218 -9.68 -8.44 19.07
N ILE A 219 -9.22 -8.91 17.93
CA ILE A 219 -9.35 -8.24 16.63
C ILE A 219 -10.05 -9.20 15.69
N ALA A 220 -11.10 -8.73 15.03
CA ALA A 220 -11.76 -9.43 13.93
C ALA A 220 -11.62 -8.60 12.67
N ARG A 221 -11.17 -9.21 11.57
CA ARG A 221 -10.97 -8.55 10.28
C ARG A 221 -11.66 -9.34 9.18
N TYR A 222 -12.66 -8.73 8.56
CA TYR A 222 -13.36 -9.29 7.42
C TYR A 222 -12.87 -8.63 6.14
N MET A 223 -12.62 -9.43 5.11
CA MET A 223 -12.08 -8.96 3.83
C MET A 223 -12.65 -9.78 2.67
N ASN A 224 -12.97 -9.07 1.60
CA ASN A 224 -13.28 -9.65 0.28
C ASN A 224 -12.83 -8.68 -0.83
N ALA A 225 -13.23 -8.95 -2.08
CA ALA A 225 -12.88 -8.12 -3.23
C ALA A 225 -13.35 -6.65 -3.13
N SER A 226 -14.38 -6.36 -2.35
CA SER A 226 -14.98 -5.03 -2.25
C SER A 226 -15.08 -4.49 -0.82
N ASN A 227 -14.79 -5.30 0.19
CA ASN A 227 -14.91 -4.90 1.60
C ASN A 227 -13.65 -5.21 2.40
N TRP A 228 -13.26 -4.25 3.21
CA TRP A 228 -12.32 -4.41 4.29
C TRP A 228 -12.91 -3.80 5.57
N THR A 229 -13.08 -4.60 6.60
CA THR A 229 -13.64 -4.18 7.88
C THR A 229 -12.83 -4.77 9.01
N GLN A 230 -12.47 -3.95 9.99
CA GLN A 230 -11.83 -4.40 11.23
C GLN A 230 -12.62 -3.91 12.44
N ALA A 231 -12.91 -4.84 13.33
CA ALA A 231 -13.41 -4.57 14.68
C ALA A 231 -12.33 -4.97 15.69
N SER A 232 -12.14 -4.20 16.73
CA SER A 232 -11.15 -4.46 17.78
C SER A 232 -11.64 -4.02 19.15
N TYR A 233 -11.25 -4.76 20.17
CA TYR A 233 -11.53 -4.47 21.57
C TYR A 233 -10.35 -4.89 22.44
N GLY A 234 -10.05 -4.09 23.46
CA GLY A 234 -9.04 -4.40 24.46
C GLY A 234 -9.44 -3.91 25.85
N THR A 235 -9.23 -4.75 26.86
CA THR A 235 -9.64 -4.42 28.24
C THR A 235 -8.72 -3.41 28.92
N ALA A 236 -7.51 -3.16 28.38
CA ALA A 236 -6.59 -2.18 28.95
C ALA A 236 -7.15 -0.75 28.92
N ASP A 237 -8.00 -0.43 27.91
CA ASP A 237 -8.66 0.87 27.77
C ASP A 237 -10.18 0.73 27.60
N SER A 238 -10.70 -0.49 27.62
CA SER A 238 -12.12 -0.86 27.44
C SER A 238 -12.79 -0.20 26.23
N THR A 239 -12.00 0.10 25.19
CA THR A 239 -12.46 0.80 24.00
C THR A 239 -12.77 -0.18 22.89
N PHE A 240 -14.00 -0.12 22.37
CA PHE A 240 -14.40 -0.83 21.17
C PHE A 240 -14.24 0.07 19.95
N MET A 241 -13.60 -0.44 18.91
CA MET A 241 -13.29 0.30 17.70
C MET A 241 -13.74 -0.48 16.47
N ILE A 242 -14.30 0.23 15.50
CA ILE A 242 -14.59 -0.31 14.16
C ILE A 242 -14.05 0.66 13.13
N ARG A 243 -13.56 0.11 12.05
CA ARG A 243 -13.29 0.85 10.82
C ARG A 243 -13.46 -0.04 9.62
N GLY A 244 -13.87 0.54 8.52
CA GLY A 244 -14.02 -0.22 7.29
C GLY A 244 -14.25 0.66 6.08
N LYS A 245 -14.09 0.00 4.95
CA LYS A 245 -14.31 0.56 3.63
C LYS A 245 -15.02 -0.49 2.77
N GLN A 246 -16.15 -0.11 2.20
CA GLN A 246 -16.88 -0.91 1.23
C GLN A 246 -16.78 -0.22 -0.13
N LYS A 247 -16.11 -0.84 -1.08
CA LYS A 247 -16.08 -0.38 -2.47
C LYS A 247 -17.43 -0.68 -3.12
N LEU A 248 -18.05 0.33 -3.70
CA LEU A 248 -19.30 0.24 -4.44
C LEU A 248 -19.03 0.27 -5.96
N ASP A 249 -18.05 1.08 -6.37
CA ASP A 249 -17.56 1.22 -7.72
C ASP A 249 -16.09 1.60 -7.69
N ASP A 250 -15.42 1.72 -8.83
CA ASP A 250 -13.99 2.05 -8.91
C ASP A 250 -13.63 3.38 -8.22
N HIS A 251 -14.56 4.32 -8.22
CA HIS A 251 -14.39 5.65 -7.63
C HIS A 251 -15.31 5.92 -6.44
N VAL A 252 -16.22 5.00 -6.11
CA VAL A 252 -17.23 5.20 -5.07
C VAL A 252 -17.09 4.15 -3.98
N TYR A 253 -17.04 4.60 -2.74
CA TYR A 253 -16.99 3.71 -1.59
C TYR A 253 -17.72 4.29 -0.38
N LEU A 254 -18.19 3.38 0.46
CA LEU A 254 -18.66 3.71 1.80
C LEU A 254 -17.50 3.54 2.77
N GLN A 255 -17.21 4.56 3.54
CA GLN A 255 -16.22 4.54 4.62
C GLN A 255 -16.95 4.68 5.95
N TYR A 256 -16.55 3.93 6.98
CA TYR A 256 -17.14 4.02 8.31
C TYR A 256 -16.10 3.80 9.40
N VAL A 257 -16.27 4.51 10.50
CA VAL A 257 -15.41 4.45 11.69
C VAL A 257 -16.24 4.56 12.96
N MET A 258 -15.76 3.94 14.02
CA MET A 258 -16.26 4.06 15.38
C MET A 258 -15.07 4.09 16.33
N ASN A 259 -14.94 5.17 17.12
CA ASN A 259 -13.82 5.42 18.03
C ASN A 259 -12.44 5.32 17.40
N ASP A 260 -12.33 5.51 16.08
CA ASP A 260 -11.10 5.34 15.32
C ASP A 260 -10.87 6.51 14.35
N TYR A 261 -9.77 6.47 13.65
CA TYR A 261 -9.33 7.53 12.76
C TYR A 261 -9.90 7.36 11.36
N SER A 262 -10.53 8.44 10.85
CA SER A 262 -10.79 8.64 9.44
C SER A 262 -9.66 9.44 8.81
N ARG A 263 -9.42 9.24 7.53
CA ARG A 263 -8.44 10.00 6.79
C ARG A 263 -9.10 11.07 5.94
N GLU A 264 -8.71 12.30 6.19
CA GLU A 264 -9.31 13.48 5.57
C GLU A 264 -8.31 14.18 4.63
N TRP A 265 -7.80 13.46 3.61
CA TRP A 265 -6.85 13.95 2.62
C TRP A 265 -5.74 14.84 3.25
N PHE A 266 -5.52 16.05 2.71
CA PHE A 266 -4.51 16.99 3.20
C PHE A 266 -4.83 17.59 4.58
N LEU A 267 -6.01 17.35 5.10
CA LEU A 267 -6.36 17.72 6.49
C LEU A 267 -5.83 16.71 7.51
N GLY A 268 -5.37 15.55 7.05
CA GLY A 268 -4.73 14.55 7.87
C GLY A 268 -5.70 13.55 8.51
N ARG A 269 -5.21 12.80 9.47
CA ARG A 269 -6.00 11.79 10.19
C ARG A 269 -6.78 12.42 11.31
N ARG A 270 -8.05 12.07 11.41
CA ARG A 270 -9.00 12.63 12.33
C ARG A 270 -9.74 11.52 13.07
N ARG A 271 -9.85 11.62 14.38
CA ARG A 271 -10.61 10.68 15.20
C ARG A 271 -12.06 11.12 15.28
N ALA A 272 -12.98 10.20 15.00
CA ALA A 272 -14.42 10.40 15.21
C ALA A 272 -14.92 9.38 16.24
N LYS A 273 -15.93 9.76 17.04
CA LYS A 273 -16.68 8.82 17.88
C LYS A 273 -17.44 7.85 16.99
N TYR A 274 -18.16 8.39 16.02
CA TYR A 274 -18.79 7.67 14.92
C TYR A 274 -18.64 8.46 13.63
N GLY A 275 -18.51 7.76 12.53
CA GLY A 275 -18.52 8.37 11.22
C GLY A 275 -18.90 7.35 10.15
N ALA A 276 -19.75 7.75 9.21
CA ALA A 276 -20.06 6.99 8.02
C ALA A 276 -20.26 7.95 6.86
N ALA A 277 -19.59 7.72 5.74
CA ALA A 277 -19.69 8.58 4.58
C ALA A 277 -19.66 7.78 3.27
N LEU A 278 -20.49 8.20 2.33
CA LEU A 278 -20.35 7.86 0.94
C LEU A 278 -19.31 8.80 0.32
N VAL A 279 -18.30 8.23 -0.28
CA VAL A 279 -17.15 8.96 -0.82
C VAL A 279 -17.02 8.65 -2.30
N TYR A 280 -16.93 9.69 -3.11
CA TYR A 280 -16.46 9.64 -4.48
C TYR A 280 -15.05 10.25 -4.53
N GLU A 281 -14.11 9.55 -5.14
CA GLU A 281 -12.72 9.99 -5.24
C GLU A 281 -12.16 9.63 -6.62
N ASN A 282 -11.57 10.61 -7.29
CA ASN A 282 -10.94 10.41 -8.57
C ASN A 282 -9.73 11.32 -8.73
N GLY A 283 -8.79 10.92 -9.58
CA GLY A 283 -7.61 11.72 -9.87
C GLY A 283 -6.93 11.28 -11.15
N TYR A 284 -6.28 12.21 -11.78
CA TYR A 284 -5.53 12.00 -13.00
C TYR A 284 -4.24 12.82 -13.02
N SER A 285 -3.27 12.32 -13.78
CA SER A 285 -2.00 12.99 -14.00
C SER A 285 -1.67 12.93 -15.49
N LYS A 286 -1.24 14.05 -16.04
CA LYS A 286 -0.87 14.15 -17.44
C LYS A 286 0.46 14.87 -17.59
N LYS A 287 1.39 14.28 -18.35
CA LYS A 287 2.61 14.94 -18.81
C LYS A 287 2.27 15.87 -19.97
N ASP A 288 2.98 16.98 -20.08
CA ASP A 288 2.82 17.97 -21.17
C ASP A 288 1.42 18.64 -21.24
N PHE A 289 0.70 18.69 -20.10
CA PHE A 289 -0.64 19.29 -20.08
C PHE A 289 -0.60 20.82 -20.05
N LEU A 290 0.03 21.43 -19.04
CA LEU A 290 0.19 22.88 -18.93
C LEU A 290 1.57 23.35 -19.41
N LEU A 291 2.61 22.59 -19.15
CA LEU A 291 3.99 22.92 -19.47
C LEU A 291 4.67 21.73 -20.14
N LYS A 292 5.32 21.96 -21.27
CA LYS A 292 6.07 20.95 -22.01
C LYS A 292 7.17 20.33 -21.15
N GLY A 293 7.26 19.00 -21.13
CA GLY A 293 8.22 18.24 -20.35
C GLY A 293 7.83 18.07 -18.87
N GLN A 294 6.76 18.71 -18.40
CA GLN A 294 6.36 18.71 -17.00
C GLN A 294 5.05 17.95 -16.77
N THR A 295 4.85 17.51 -15.54
CA THR A 295 3.66 16.77 -15.13
C THR A 295 2.70 17.68 -14.37
N SER A 296 1.42 17.63 -14.74
CA SER A 296 0.31 18.20 -13.99
C SER A 296 -0.54 17.07 -13.43
N SER A 297 -0.98 17.18 -12.19
CA SER A 297 -1.94 16.23 -11.61
C SER A 297 -3.10 16.95 -10.94
N PHE A 298 -4.25 16.35 -11.01
CA PHE A 298 -5.47 16.80 -10.36
C PHE A 298 -6.10 15.61 -9.64
N ALA A 299 -6.53 15.83 -8.41
CA ALA A 299 -7.33 14.87 -7.68
C ALA A 299 -8.49 15.60 -7.01
N HIS A 300 -9.64 14.95 -6.92
CA HIS A 300 -10.79 15.49 -6.23
C HIS A 300 -11.57 14.41 -5.49
N ARG A 301 -12.24 14.82 -4.44
CA ARG A 301 -13.04 13.98 -3.58
C ARG A 301 -14.32 14.72 -3.22
N PHE A 302 -15.42 14.00 -3.25
CA PHE A 302 -16.68 14.44 -2.70
C PHE A 302 -17.09 13.43 -1.64
N ASP A 303 -17.46 13.89 -0.46
CA ASP A 303 -18.03 13.03 0.58
C ASP A 303 -19.33 13.62 1.14
N PHE A 304 -20.28 12.70 1.37
CA PHE A 304 -21.50 12.98 2.10
C PHE A 304 -21.64 11.94 3.21
N GLY A 305 -21.72 12.40 4.45
CA GLY A 305 -21.72 11.50 5.58
C GLY A 305 -22.26 12.10 6.86
N PHE A 306 -22.35 11.23 7.86
CA PHE A 306 -22.69 11.56 9.22
C PHE A 306 -21.46 11.35 10.11
N TYR A 307 -21.20 12.31 10.99
CA TYR A 307 -20.08 12.26 11.91
C TYR A 307 -20.50 12.74 13.29
N GLN A 308 -19.95 12.10 14.31
CA GLN A 308 -20.04 12.54 15.69
C GLN A 308 -18.63 12.85 16.20
N ASP A 309 -18.48 14.04 16.78
CA ASP A 309 -17.25 14.46 17.43
C ASP A 309 -16.98 13.64 18.70
N ILE A 310 -15.77 13.71 19.20
CA ILE A 310 -15.40 13.17 20.49
C ILE A 310 -15.23 14.30 21.51
N ASP A 311 -15.43 14.00 22.78
CA ASP A 311 -15.30 14.98 23.86
C ASP A 311 -13.89 15.54 23.93
N GLU A 312 -12.90 14.69 23.85
CA GLU A 312 -11.51 15.05 24.05
C GLU A 312 -10.57 14.16 23.21
N ASP A 313 -9.63 14.76 22.53
CA ASP A 313 -8.47 14.06 21.99
C ASP A 313 -7.22 14.58 22.68
N SER A 314 -6.48 13.70 23.36
CA SER A 314 -5.25 14.04 24.07
C SER A 314 -4.20 14.77 23.21
N SER A 315 -4.28 14.60 21.88
CA SER A 315 -3.42 15.32 20.93
C SER A 315 -3.91 16.72 20.58
N TYR A 316 -5.14 17.07 20.95
CA TYR A 316 -5.79 18.31 20.54
C TYR A 316 -6.71 18.85 21.62
N LYS A 317 -6.27 18.78 22.87
CA LYS A 317 -7.02 19.26 24.06
C LYS A 317 -7.51 20.69 23.92
N GLU A 318 -6.78 21.49 23.15
CA GLU A 318 -7.11 22.91 22.96
C GLU A 318 -8.38 23.13 22.14
N LEU A 319 -8.82 22.14 21.36
CA LEU A 319 -9.99 22.32 20.50
C LEU A 319 -11.34 22.11 21.19
N GLY A 320 -11.34 21.49 22.35
CA GLY A 320 -12.58 21.17 23.09
C GLY A 320 -13.58 20.38 22.22
N GLY A 321 -13.91 19.17 22.60
CA GLY A 321 -14.90 18.37 21.89
C GLY A 321 -16.31 18.88 22.10
N SER A 322 -17.18 18.69 21.12
CA SER A 322 -18.58 19.11 21.21
C SER A 322 -19.55 17.95 21.46
N GLU A 323 -19.11 16.68 21.34
CA GLU A 323 -19.99 15.48 21.24
C GLU A 323 -21.12 15.60 20.22
N LEU A 324 -21.13 16.67 19.44
CA LEU A 324 -22.18 16.92 18.48
C LEU A 324 -22.12 15.89 17.35
N ALA A 325 -23.30 15.48 16.93
CA ALA A 325 -23.49 14.65 15.76
C ALA A 325 -24.13 15.47 14.64
N THR A 326 -23.53 15.45 13.46
CA THR A 326 -24.03 16.22 12.31
C THR A 326 -23.76 15.52 10.99
N THR A 327 -24.55 15.85 9.99
CA THR A 327 -24.21 15.49 8.61
C THR A 327 -23.20 16.48 8.05
N ARG A 328 -22.36 16.01 7.14
CA ARG A 328 -21.38 16.82 6.41
C ARG A 328 -21.41 16.47 4.93
N THR A 329 -21.51 17.48 4.10
CA THR A 329 -21.24 17.40 2.67
C THR A 329 -19.95 18.15 2.40
N ARG A 330 -18.96 17.50 1.82
CA ARG A 330 -17.64 18.10 1.56
C ARG A 330 -17.15 17.82 0.15
N TYR A 331 -16.62 18.85 -0.48
CA TYR A 331 -15.82 18.74 -1.68
C TYR A 331 -14.37 19.12 -1.39
N MET A 332 -13.45 18.31 -1.88
CA MET A 332 -12.01 18.57 -1.79
C MET A 332 -11.38 18.44 -3.17
N ALA A 333 -10.44 19.31 -3.47
CA ALA A 333 -9.67 19.27 -4.70
C ALA A 333 -8.19 19.57 -4.41
N GLN A 334 -7.33 18.95 -5.21
CA GLN A 334 -5.89 19.18 -5.16
C GLN A 334 -5.35 19.24 -6.58
N VAL A 335 -4.53 20.25 -6.83
CA VAL A 335 -3.80 20.44 -8.10
C VAL A 335 -2.32 20.48 -7.78
N ASN A 336 -1.53 19.71 -8.51
CA ASN A 336 -0.08 19.77 -8.45
C ASN A 336 0.44 20.09 -9.85
N GLN A 337 1.31 21.08 -9.94
CA GLN A 337 1.99 21.46 -11.18
C GLN A 337 3.48 21.50 -10.96
N ASN A 338 4.21 20.63 -11.65
CA ASN A 338 5.66 20.73 -11.73
C ASN A 338 6.05 21.81 -12.74
N PHE A 339 6.95 22.70 -12.35
CA PHE A 339 7.52 23.72 -13.23
C PHE A 339 8.88 23.33 -13.76
N TYR A 340 9.62 22.57 -12.97
CA TYR A 340 10.95 22.13 -13.34
C TYR A 340 11.24 20.75 -12.73
N THR A 341 11.70 19.83 -13.56
CA THR A 341 12.17 18.51 -13.13
C THR A 341 13.46 18.18 -13.85
N ARG A 342 14.50 17.88 -13.09
CA ARG A 342 15.78 17.40 -13.59
C ARG A 342 16.11 16.07 -12.93
N LYS A 343 16.35 15.05 -13.75
CA LYS A 343 16.82 13.71 -13.31
C LYS A 343 18.10 13.41 -14.05
N ASN A 344 19.14 12.98 -13.34
CA ASN A 344 20.33 12.48 -13.97
C ASN A 344 20.15 11.03 -14.43
N GLU A 345 20.97 10.62 -15.41
CA GLU A 345 20.95 9.26 -15.96
C GLU A 345 21.26 8.20 -14.91
N ASP A 346 22.09 8.52 -13.93
CA ASP A 346 22.42 7.67 -12.77
C ASP A 346 21.23 7.42 -11.84
N LYS A 347 20.10 8.12 -12.03
CA LYS A 347 18.89 8.08 -11.18
C LYS A 347 19.13 8.39 -9.69
N GLN A 348 20.34 8.84 -9.33
CA GLN A 348 20.73 9.17 -7.95
C GLN A 348 20.57 10.65 -7.63
N THR A 349 20.32 11.46 -8.66
CA THR A 349 20.09 12.88 -8.52
C THR A 349 18.78 13.28 -9.17
N GLU A 350 17.91 13.82 -8.36
CA GLU A 350 16.62 14.34 -8.81
C GLU A 350 16.35 15.68 -8.13
N PHE A 351 15.89 16.65 -8.90
CA PHE A 351 15.38 17.91 -8.39
C PHE A 351 14.06 18.21 -9.08
N THR A 352 13.04 18.47 -8.29
CA THR A 352 11.72 18.89 -8.80
C THR A 352 11.24 20.11 -8.02
N PHE A 353 10.80 21.11 -8.76
CA PHE A 353 10.14 22.30 -8.23
C PHE A 353 8.75 22.39 -8.82
N GLY A 354 7.77 22.69 -7.98
CA GLY A 354 6.39 22.82 -8.39
C GLY A 354 5.55 23.63 -7.42
N VAL A 355 4.26 23.69 -7.71
CA VAL A 355 3.25 24.35 -6.88
C VAL A 355 2.10 23.39 -6.63
N VAL A 356 1.59 23.42 -5.41
CA VAL A 356 0.44 22.65 -4.98
C VAL A 356 -0.67 23.59 -4.53
N GLY A 357 -1.85 23.42 -5.11
CA GLY A 357 -3.08 24.07 -4.69
C GLY A 357 -4.05 23.05 -4.09
N GLN A 358 -4.69 23.41 -2.98
CA GLN A 358 -5.65 22.55 -2.28
C GLN A 358 -6.87 23.36 -1.86
N LEU A 359 -8.04 22.75 -2.02
CA LEU A 359 -9.32 23.33 -1.65
C LEU A 359 -10.13 22.30 -0.86
N SER A 360 -10.78 22.74 0.22
CA SER A 360 -11.83 22.01 0.92
C SER A 360 -12.99 22.94 1.18
N ALA A 361 -14.20 22.54 0.86
CA ALA A 361 -15.43 23.24 1.17
C ALA A 361 -16.43 22.26 1.77
N ALA A 362 -16.90 22.53 2.98
CA ALA A 362 -17.85 21.70 3.70
C ALA A 362 -19.07 22.50 4.13
N LEU A 363 -20.23 21.82 4.08
CA LEU A 363 -21.51 22.27 4.62
C LEU A 363 -21.99 21.23 5.64
N TYR A 364 -22.38 21.70 6.81
CA TYR A 364 -22.86 20.85 7.90
C TYR A 364 -24.38 20.91 8.03
N GLY A 365 -24.97 19.86 8.60
CA GLY A 365 -26.42 19.79 8.86
C GLY A 365 -26.92 20.85 9.86
N THR A 366 -26.04 21.47 10.63
CA THR A 366 -26.29 22.61 11.49
C THR A 366 -26.46 23.92 10.72
N GLY A 367 -26.12 23.95 9.43
CA GLY A 367 -26.06 25.17 8.61
C GLY A 367 -24.69 25.84 8.59
N ASP A 368 -23.77 25.39 9.43
CA ASP A 368 -22.40 25.91 9.47
C ASP A 368 -21.59 25.52 8.20
N THR A 369 -20.54 26.28 7.93
CA THR A 369 -19.68 26.05 6.75
C THR A 369 -18.21 26.06 7.13
N GLN A 370 -17.41 25.34 6.36
CA GLN A 370 -15.95 25.40 6.42
C GLN A 370 -15.40 25.54 5.01
N ILE A 371 -14.55 26.53 4.78
CA ILE A 371 -13.85 26.73 3.51
C ILE A 371 -12.36 26.88 3.80
N ILE A 372 -11.53 26.10 3.13
CA ILE A 372 -10.08 26.09 3.27
C ILE A 372 -9.46 26.11 1.88
N GLY A 373 -8.70 27.14 1.57
CA GLY A 373 -7.87 27.24 0.38
C GLY A 373 -6.39 27.30 0.76
N ARG A 374 -5.54 26.49 0.13
CA ARG A 374 -4.10 26.47 0.34
C ARG A 374 -3.37 26.49 -0.99
N LEU A 375 -2.32 27.27 -1.07
CA LEU A 375 -1.45 27.33 -2.24
C LEU A 375 0.00 27.48 -1.80
N GLY A 376 0.90 26.77 -2.45
CA GLY A 376 2.29 26.95 -2.12
C GLY A 376 3.29 26.20 -2.98
N PRO A 377 4.54 26.70 -3.01
CA PRO A 377 5.64 26.04 -3.67
C PRO A 377 6.08 24.81 -2.89
N VAL A 378 6.52 23.82 -3.63
CA VAL A 378 7.10 22.58 -3.10
C VAL A 378 8.35 22.21 -3.89
N VAL A 379 9.35 21.71 -3.17
CA VAL A 379 10.63 21.31 -3.72
C VAL A 379 10.94 19.90 -3.25
N HIS A 380 11.29 19.05 -4.18
CA HIS A 380 11.93 17.78 -3.89
C HIS A 380 13.35 17.77 -4.39
N THR A 381 14.22 17.27 -3.56
CA THR A 381 15.63 17.06 -3.90
C THR A 381 16.05 15.66 -3.46
N GLN A 382 16.63 14.92 -4.39
CA GLN A 382 17.39 13.72 -4.06
C GLN A 382 18.81 13.90 -4.59
N TYR A 383 19.79 13.66 -3.73
CA TYR A 383 21.19 13.66 -4.09
C TYR A 383 21.89 12.50 -3.38
N LYS A 384 22.17 11.43 -4.15
CA LYS A 384 22.81 10.21 -3.61
C LYS A 384 22.10 9.69 -2.35
N ARG A 385 22.74 9.88 -1.20
CA ARG A 385 22.30 9.38 0.12
C ARG A 385 21.33 10.31 0.85
N TRP A 386 21.01 11.44 0.27
CA TRP A 386 20.15 12.45 0.87
C TRP A 386 18.91 12.70 0.02
N MET A 387 17.78 12.81 0.66
CA MET A 387 16.52 13.17 0.06
C MET A 387 15.78 14.17 0.94
N GLN A 388 15.22 15.20 0.34
CA GLN A 388 14.52 16.26 1.04
C GLN A 388 13.24 16.64 0.29
N ASP A 389 12.17 16.83 1.05
CA ASP A 389 10.94 17.48 0.61
C ASP A 389 10.70 18.74 1.45
N ILE A 390 10.53 19.86 0.79
CA ILE A 390 10.22 21.14 1.44
C ILE A 390 8.97 21.71 0.79
N GLY A 391 8.08 22.27 1.59
CA GLY A 391 6.93 23.01 1.10
C GLY A 391 6.54 24.14 2.02
N TYR A 392 6.04 25.19 1.41
CA TYR A 392 5.43 26.32 2.07
C TYR A 392 4.01 26.48 1.56
N PHE A 393 3.07 26.69 2.46
CA PHE A 393 1.67 26.94 2.11
C PHE A 393 1.19 28.25 2.70
N GLN A 394 0.63 29.08 1.83
CA GLN A 394 -0.21 30.18 2.23
C GLN A 394 -1.66 29.71 2.19
N SER A 395 -2.41 29.93 3.27
CA SER A 395 -3.78 29.46 3.42
C SER A 395 -4.73 30.63 3.68
N VAL A 396 -5.93 30.50 3.13
CA VAL A 396 -7.10 31.30 3.50
C VAL A 396 -8.16 30.34 3.97
N TYR A 397 -8.72 30.57 5.14
CA TYR A 397 -9.75 29.69 5.68
C TYR A 397 -10.79 30.44 6.50
N GLU A 398 -11.99 29.94 6.44
CA GLU A 398 -13.10 30.23 7.34
C GLU A 398 -13.55 28.88 7.91
N ASP A 399 -13.46 28.72 9.22
CA ASP A 399 -13.66 27.44 9.88
C ASP A 399 -14.69 27.57 11.00
N ASN A 400 -15.95 27.31 10.65
CA ASN A 400 -17.07 27.25 11.58
C ASN A 400 -17.52 25.78 11.76
N SER A 401 -16.58 24.83 11.78
CA SER A 401 -16.91 23.42 11.96
C SER A 401 -17.59 23.19 13.32
N PRO A 402 -18.80 22.59 13.37
CA PRO A 402 -19.47 22.24 14.61
C PRO A 402 -18.88 21.01 15.31
N ILE A 403 -17.94 20.31 14.65
CA ILE A 403 -17.24 19.11 15.14
C ILE A 403 -15.72 19.34 15.14
N PRO A 404 -15.20 20.25 15.98
CA PRO A 404 -13.85 20.80 15.83
C PRO A 404 -12.74 19.78 16.09
N VAL A 405 -12.91 18.80 16.98
CA VAL A 405 -11.87 17.78 17.19
C VAL A 405 -11.70 16.91 15.96
N PHE A 406 -12.80 16.56 15.31
CA PHE A 406 -12.75 15.76 14.09
C PHE A 406 -12.31 16.59 12.87
N ASP A 407 -12.73 17.85 12.73
CA ASP A 407 -12.74 18.51 11.43
C ASP A 407 -12.06 19.89 11.35
N ALA A 408 -11.70 20.51 12.48
CA ALA A 408 -11.09 21.84 12.47
C ALA A 408 -9.79 21.90 11.66
N TYR A 409 -9.59 23.00 10.96
CA TYR A 409 -8.34 23.30 10.28
C TYR A 409 -7.24 23.59 11.29
N ARG A 410 -6.11 22.90 11.22
CA ARG A 410 -5.05 22.94 12.25
C ARG A 410 -3.82 23.75 11.86
N TYR A 411 -3.69 24.07 10.58
CA TYR A 411 -2.60 24.89 10.10
C TYR A 411 -3.03 26.35 10.13
N GLY A 412 -2.11 27.25 10.43
CA GLY A 412 -2.35 28.68 10.35
C GLY A 412 -2.37 29.17 8.89
N LYS A 413 -2.46 30.49 8.72
CA LYS A 413 -2.41 31.13 7.38
C LYS A 413 -1.11 30.86 6.65
N SER A 414 0.00 30.62 7.37
CA SER A 414 1.30 30.31 6.81
C SER A 414 1.87 29.04 7.45
N ASN A 415 2.12 28.02 6.65
CA ASN A 415 2.67 26.76 7.11
C ASN A 415 3.88 26.33 6.27
N PHE A 416 4.93 25.96 6.95
CA PHE A 416 6.14 25.39 6.34
C PHE A 416 6.30 23.95 6.80
N TYR A 417 6.61 23.04 5.88
CA TYR A 417 6.97 21.69 6.23
C TYR A 417 8.29 21.26 5.59
N VAL A 418 8.97 20.35 6.27
CA VAL A 418 10.22 19.74 5.80
C VAL A 418 10.22 18.26 6.13
N ARG A 419 10.75 17.47 5.21
CA ARG A 419 11.06 16.05 5.40
C ARG A 419 12.47 15.81 4.93
N GLU A 420 13.25 15.19 5.78
CA GLU A 420 14.65 14.88 5.54
C GLU A 420 14.88 13.38 5.67
N TYR A 421 15.65 12.83 4.74
CA TYR A 421 16.09 11.45 4.77
C TYR A 421 17.58 11.41 4.46
N ILE A 422 18.36 10.86 5.37
CA ILE A 422 19.82 10.74 5.21
C ILE A 422 20.20 9.29 5.43
N ARG A 423 20.71 8.63 4.39
CA ARG A 423 21.26 7.29 4.47
C ARG A 423 22.74 7.37 4.86
N LEU A 424 23.05 7.12 6.13
CA LEU A 424 24.40 7.19 6.64
C LEU A 424 25.29 6.08 6.05
N ASN A 425 24.74 4.88 5.97
CA ASN A 425 25.38 3.71 5.35
C ASN A 425 24.32 2.71 4.88
N LYS A 426 24.74 1.54 4.40
CA LYS A 426 23.84 0.49 3.91
C LYS A 426 22.81 -0.02 4.93
N TYR A 427 23.01 0.25 6.22
CA TYR A 427 22.16 -0.26 7.29
C TYR A 427 21.46 0.82 8.10
N VAL A 428 21.85 2.09 8.00
CA VAL A 428 21.34 3.15 8.85
C VAL A 428 20.82 4.31 8.04
N THR A 429 19.55 4.66 8.28
CA THR A 429 18.90 5.85 7.70
C THR A 429 18.35 6.70 8.84
N LEU A 430 18.58 8.00 8.79
CA LEU A 430 17.95 8.99 9.64
C LEU A 430 16.85 9.69 8.86
N SER A 431 15.73 9.99 9.52
CA SER A 431 14.64 10.76 8.92
C SER A 431 14.11 11.76 9.93
N TRP A 432 13.72 12.93 9.43
CA TRP A 432 13.10 13.98 10.20
C TRP A 432 11.91 14.56 9.44
N PHE A 433 10.82 14.78 10.15
CA PHE A 433 9.60 15.39 9.66
C PHE A 433 9.25 16.58 10.56
N GLY A 434 9.17 17.76 9.99
CA GLY A 434 8.80 18.97 10.69
C GLY A 434 7.67 19.70 9.96
N SER A 435 6.71 20.24 10.71
CA SER A 435 5.66 21.12 10.20
C SER A 435 5.46 22.29 11.14
N PHE A 436 5.63 23.50 10.64
CA PHE A 436 5.70 24.72 11.42
C PHE A 436 4.64 25.72 10.93
N ASN A 437 3.80 26.21 11.83
CA ASN A 437 2.97 27.36 11.57
C ASN A 437 3.80 28.62 11.78
N LEU A 438 3.93 29.42 10.74
CA LEU A 438 4.68 30.66 10.77
C LEU A 438 3.81 31.86 11.23
N SER A 439 2.51 31.64 11.36
CA SER A 439 1.53 32.59 11.86
C SER A 439 0.91 32.09 13.18
N ASN A 440 0.54 32.99 14.07
CA ASN A 440 -0.04 32.66 15.37
C ASN A 440 -1.56 32.44 15.32
N ASP A 441 -2.13 32.34 14.14
CA ASP A 441 -3.57 32.23 13.91
C ASP A 441 -4.06 30.79 13.72
N SER A 442 -3.24 29.80 14.07
CA SER A 442 -3.65 28.41 14.08
C SER A 442 -4.73 28.16 15.15
N PRO A 443 -5.84 27.47 14.84
CA PRO A 443 -6.91 27.21 15.80
C PRO A 443 -6.46 26.48 17.06
N ASN A 444 -5.43 25.66 16.99
CA ASN A 444 -4.85 24.97 18.13
C ASN A 444 -3.71 25.74 18.81
N HIS A 445 -3.45 26.98 18.40
CA HIS A 445 -2.43 27.88 18.96
C HIS A 445 -1.01 27.28 19.02
N ARG A 446 -0.73 26.24 18.22
CA ARG A 446 0.57 25.60 18.16
C ARG A 446 1.38 26.06 16.96
N GLN A 447 2.58 26.53 17.20
CA GLN A 447 3.52 26.82 16.11
C GLN A 447 4.07 25.54 15.49
N LEU A 448 4.37 24.55 16.30
CA LEU A 448 4.91 23.26 15.85
C LEU A 448 3.76 22.25 15.73
N GLN A 449 3.46 21.81 14.53
CA GLN A 449 2.39 20.85 14.25
C GLN A 449 2.90 19.40 14.16
N GLU A 450 4.14 19.24 13.75
CA GLU A 450 4.81 17.94 13.67
C GLU A 450 6.30 18.14 13.89
N ASN A 451 6.90 17.27 14.69
CA ASN A 451 8.34 17.20 14.89
C ASN A 451 8.73 15.76 15.26
N THR A 452 8.96 14.94 14.25
CA THR A 452 9.17 13.52 14.44
C THR A 452 10.53 13.12 13.85
N PHE A 453 11.34 12.45 14.64
CA PHE A 453 12.62 11.89 14.23
C PHE A 453 12.52 10.38 14.14
N TYR A 454 13.18 9.80 13.15
CA TYR A 454 13.35 8.36 13.04
C TYR A 454 14.79 7.98 12.82
N ILE A 455 15.16 6.87 13.42
CA ILE A 455 16.37 6.14 13.07
C ILE A 455 15.96 4.74 12.61
N SER A 456 16.37 4.38 11.40
CA SER A 456 16.08 3.08 10.80
C SER A 456 17.34 2.26 10.66
N PHE A 457 17.28 1.01 11.09
CA PHE A 457 18.38 0.07 11.06
C PHE A 457 18.03 -1.14 10.19
N GLY A 458 19.01 -1.69 9.50
CA GLY A 458 18.89 -2.93 8.75
C GLY A 458 19.02 -2.75 7.24
N PRO A 459 19.24 -3.86 6.53
CA PRO A 459 19.29 -3.88 5.08
C PRO A 459 17.93 -3.54 4.48
N GLU A 460 17.85 -3.38 3.16
CA GLU A 460 16.60 -2.98 2.50
C GLU A 460 15.45 -4.00 2.64
N ASP A 461 15.77 -5.26 2.86
CA ASP A 461 14.81 -6.36 3.02
C ASP A 461 14.32 -6.55 4.46
N VAL A 462 15.02 -6.00 5.46
CA VAL A 462 14.56 -5.97 6.86
C VAL A 462 14.98 -4.66 7.48
N LYS A 463 14.02 -3.81 7.80
CA LYS A 463 14.25 -2.53 8.48
C LYS A 463 13.54 -2.53 9.82
N PHE A 464 14.24 -2.08 10.83
CA PHE A 464 13.72 -1.72 12.13
C PHE A 464 13.87 -0.23 12.32
N SER A 465 12.78 0.47 12.59
CA SER A 465 12.78 1.92 12.78
C SER A 465 12.26 2.27 14.17
N ILE A 466 12.95 3.18 14.82
CA ILE A 466 12.52 3.81 16.06
C ILE A 466 12.29 5.28 15.75
N GLY A 467 11.11 5.78 16.08
CA GLY A 467 10.75 7.17 15.94
C GLY A 467 10.34 7.79 17.26
N TYR A 468 10.55 9.09 17.39
CA TYR A 468 10.06 9.88 18.50
C TYR A 468 9.37 11.13 17.97
N ASP A 469 8.11 11.29 18.33
CA ASP A 469 7.30 12.45 18.04
C ASP A 469 7.36 13.41 19.24
N VAL A 470 8.08 14.49 19.07
CA VAL A 470 8.34 15.46 20.16
C VAL A 470 7.04 16.15 20.61
N GLU A 471 6.13 16.43 19.67
CA GLU A 471 4.91 17.16 19.97
C GLU A 471 3.87 16.34 20.73
N ARG A 472 3.90 15.02 20.53
CA ARG A 472 2.95 14.10 21.15
C ARG A 472 3.57 13.25 22.25
N ASP A 473 4.85 13.49 22.54
CA ASP A 473 5.63 12.68 23.52
C ASP A 473 5.42 11.17 23.28
N THR A 474 5.60 10.73 22.05
CA THR A 474 5.25 9.36 21.67
C THR A 474 6.41 8.68 20.96
N THR A 475 6.84 7.55 21.48
CA THR A 475 7.80 6.68 20.80
C THR A 475 7.07 5.76 19.80
N ARG A 476 7.65 5.58 18.63
CA ARG A 476 7.10 4.79 17.54
C ARG A 476 8.10 3.72 17.13
N PHE A 477 7.59 2.51 16.88
CA PHE A 477 8.38 1.39 16.39
C PHE A 477 7.78 0.85 15.10
N LEU A 478 8.64 0.54 14.14
CA LEU A 478 8.25 -0.06 12.87
C LEU A 478 9.25 -1.15 12.51
N VAL A 479 8.77 -2.32 12.13
CA VAL A 479 9.57 -3.39 11.54
C VAL A 479 9.01 -3.71 10.17
N GLU A 480 9.82 -3.54 9.14
CA GLU A 480 9.51 -3.91 7.77
C GLU A 480 10.34 -5.11 7.34
N VAL A 481 9.70 -6.16 6.89
CA VAL A 481 10.37 -7.33 6.32
C VAL A 481 9.81 -7.58 4.93
N MET A 482 10.68 -7.63 3.92
CA MET A 482 10.30 -8.01 2.56
C MET A 482 10.78 -9.42 2.25
N MET A 483 9.90 -10.21 1.68
CA MET A 483 10.21 -11.58 1.31
C MET A 483 10.27 -11.74 -0.20
N ASP A 484 11.46 -12.13 -0.70
CA ASP A 484 11.55 -12.85 -1.96
C ASP A 484 11.62 -14.35 -1.60
N ALA A 485 10.55 -15.08 -1.88
CA ALA A 485 10.49 -16.49 -1.56
C ALA A 485 10.98 -17.32 -2.74
N LYS A 486 11.97 -18.21 -2.52
CA LYS A 486 12.34 -19.25 -3.48
C LYS A 486 11.70 -20.57 -3.06
N GLY A 487 10.80 -21.09 -3.86
CA GLY A 487 10.20 -22.39 -3.65
C GLY A 487 10.87 -23.46 -4.49
N THR A 488 11.01 -24.68 -3.94
CA THR A 488 11.45 -25.85 -4.71
C THR A 488 10.31 -26.44 -5.53
N LYS A 489 9.10 -26.32 -5.05
CA LYS A 489 7.88 -26.74 -5.76
C LYS A 489 6.81 -25.67 -5.59
N VAL A 490 6.25 -25.21 -6.71
CA VAL A 490 5.17 -24.22 -6.76
C VAL A 490 3.97 -24.86 -7.47
N ASP A 491 2.86 -24.93 -6.75
CA ASP A 491 1.59 -25.50 -7.20
C ASP A 491 0.57 -24.36 -7.38
N TYR A 492 -0.08 -24.29 -8.53
CA TYR A 492 -1.15 -23.35 -8.81
C TYR A 492 -2.46 -24.09 -8.99
N ASP A 493 -3.48 -23.57 -8.36
CA ASP A 493 -4.83 -24.06 -8.46
C ASP A 493 -5.74 -22.90 -8.91
N ARG A 494 -6.24 -22.96 -10.15
CA ARG A 494 -7.14 -21.96 -10.75
C ARG A 494 -6.59 -20.53 -10.76
N LEU A 495 -5.36 -20.37 -11.23
CA LEU A 495 -4.75 -19.05 -11.39
C LEU A 495 -5.33 -18.31 -12.61
N GLU A 496 -5.86 -17.12 -12.39
CA GLU A 496 -6.07 -16.13 -13.46
C GLU A 496 -4.74 -15.42 -13.74
N ILE A 497 -4.05 -15.84 -14.80
CA ILE A 497 -2.85 -15.16 -15.26
C ILE A 497 -3.27 -13.94 -16.06
N LYS A 498 -2.87 -12.75 -15.67
CA LYS A 498 -3.14 -11.53 -16.44
C LYS A 498 -2.52 -11.65 -17.81
N GLN A 499 -3.32 -11.49 -18.85
CA GLN A 499 -2.82 -11.30 -20.20
C GLN A 499 -1.85 -10.13 -20.20
N ASP A 500 -0.72 -10.32 -20.86
CA ASP A 500 0.31 -9.31 -20.97
C ASP A 500 -0.29 -8.05 -21.62
N LYS A 501 -0.48 -7.01 -20.82
CA LYS A 501 -1.01 -5.72 -21.29
C LYS A 501 -0.16 -5.12 -22.43
N LYS A 502 1.09 -5.60 -22.60
CA LYS A 502 1.95 -5.19 -23.73
C LYS A 502 1.48 -5.72 -25.08
N ALA A 503 0.85 -6.89 -25.14
CA ALA A 503 0.29 -7.40 -26.38
C ALA A 503 -0.96 -6.63 -26.81
N LYS A 504 -1.85 -6.31 -25.84
CA LYS A 504 -2.99 -5.42 -26.07
C LYS A 504 -2.57 -3.99 -26.40
N LYS A 505 -1.53 -3.49 -25.74
CA LYS A 505 -1.01 -2.14 -25.98
C LYS A 505 -0.44 -1.93 -27.40
N LYS A 506 -0.02 -2.99 -28.10
CA LYS A 506 0.38 -2.87 -29.53
C LYS A 506 -0.80 -2.83 -30.49
N GLU A 507 -1.94 -3.39 -30.13
CA GLU A 507 -3.19 -3.25 -30.92
C GLU A 507 -3.97 -1.98 -30.52
N GLU A 508 -3.98 -1.60 -29.25
CA GLU A 508 -4.64 -0.38 -28.74
C GLU A 508 -3.81 0.90 -28.99
N ILE A 509 -2.48 0.83 -29.13
CA ILE A 509 -1.62 1.99 -29.51
C ILE A 509 -1.92 2.53 -30.92
N LYS A 510 -2.68 1.81 -31.73
CA LYS A 510 -3.21 2.37 -32.99
C LYS A 510 -4.51 3.15 -32.84
N GLU A 511 -5.20 3.07 -31.72
CA GLU A 511 -6.46 3.77 -31.47
C GLU A 511 -6.45 4.73 -30.28
N GLU A 512 -5.42 4.75 -29.43
CA GLU A 512 -5.39 5.60 -28.23
C GLU A 512 -4.09 6.42 -28.09
N GLU A 513 -3.87 7.34 -29.03
CA GLU A 513 -2.99 8.50 -28.74
C GLU A 513 -3.58 9.45 -27.68
N ASP A 514 -4.74 9.12 -27.08
CA ASP A 514 -5.49 10.03 -26.20
C ASP A 514 -5.76 9.54 -24.77
N THR A 515 -5.24 8.40 -24.31
CA THR A 515 -5.54 7.92 -22.94
C THR A 515 -4.33 7.67 -22.06
N ASP A 516 -3.53 8.70 -21.84
CA ASP A 516 -2.54 8.74 -20.74
C ASP A 516 -3.20 9.05 -19.36
N PHE A 517 -4.39 8.50 -19.14
CA PHE A 517 -5.25 8.86 -17.99
C PHE A 517 -5.12 7.99 -16.73
N GLN A 518 -4.11 7.17 -16.56
CA GLN A 518 -4.01 6.29 -15.37
C GLN A 518 -2.72 6.38 -14.56
N GLN A 519 -2.07 7.53 -14.51
CA GLN A 519 -0.91 7.72 -13.63
C GLN A 519 -1.02 8.89 -12.64
N ALA A 520 -2.21 9.26 -12.22
CA ALA A 520 -2.39 10.19 -11.09
C ALA A 520 -1.67 9.74 -9.80
N ASN A 521 -1.28 8.49 -9.79
CA ASN A 521 -0.64 7.83 -8.66
C ASN A 521 0.88 7.72 -8.76
N LYS A 522 1.50 8.17 -9.85
CA LYS A 522 2.95 8.11 -10.05
C LYS A 522 3.58 9.46 -10.39
N ALA A 523 2.91 10.56 -10.05
CA ALA A 523 3.54 11.86 -10.18
C ALA A 523 4.78 11.93 -9.28
N PRO A 524 5.86 12.56 -9.76
CA PRO A 524 7.05 12.67 -8.96
C PRO A 524 6.75 13.43 -7.68
N VAL A 525 7.52 13.28 -6.74
CA VAL A 525 7.77 13.84 -5.42
C VAL A 525 6.77 14.81 -4.81
N LEU A 526 6.13 15.67 -5.60
CA LEU A 526 5.03 16.48 -5.11
C LEU A 526 3.90 15.62 -4.52
N GLN A 527 3.78 14.38 -5.01
CA GLN A 527 2.93 13.38 -4.39
C GLN A 527 3.48 12.85 -3.06
N HIS A 528 4.82 12.78 -2.85
CA HIS A 528 5.35 12.25 -1.59
C HIS A 528 5.01 13.13 -0.39
N ALA A 529 4.99 14.43 -0.56
CA ALA A 529 4.52 15.32 0.50
C ALA A 529 3.05 15.11 0.86
N GLN A 530 2.27 14.51 -0.04
CA GLN A 530 0.82 14.44 0.07
C GLN A 530 0.22 13.06 -0.20
N VAL A 531 0.95 12.15 -0.86
CA VAL A 531 0.53 10.77 -1.12
C VAL A 531 0.49 9.93 0.16
N GLU A 532 1.28 10.26 1.15
CA GLU A 532 0.96 9.76 2.49
C GLU A 532 -0.48 10.08 2.86
N ASN A 533 -1.05 11.09 2.22
CA ASN A 533 -2.44 11.44 2.44
C ASN A 533 -3.43 10.75 1.50
N ILE A 534 -3.04 10.18 0.36
CA ILE A 534 -4.00 9.62 -0.60
C ILE A 534 -3.86 8.10 -0.79
N LYS A 535 -2.68 7.53 -0.61
CA LYS A 535 -2.37 6.19 -1.12
C LYS A 535 -2.16 5.08 -0.11
N THR A 536 -2.06 5.33 1.14
CA THR A 536 -1.81 4.24 2.05
C THR A 536 -3.09 3.71 2.67
N THR A 537 -3.79 2.87 1.91
CA THR A 537 -4.60 1.79 2.46
C THR A 537 -3.81 0.98 3.49
N GLU A 538 -2.52 1.03 3.44
CA GLU A 538 -1.60 0.38 4.36
C GLU A 538 -1.54 1.07 5.72
N ASP A 539 -1.69 2.38 5.80
CA ASP A 539 -1.86 3.08 7.08
C ASP A 539 -3.19 2.75 7.77
N VAL A 540 -4.07 2.06 7.07
CA VAL A 540 -5.32 1.58 7.64
C VAL A 540 -5.10 0.30 8.44
N LEU A 541 -3.93 -0.25 8.36
CA LEU A 541 -3.55 -1.39 9.17
C LEU A 541 -2.45 -0.95 10.15
#